data_198b8f3b75d15b70f7a35a0b7faa30e6
#
_entry.id   198b8f3b75d15b70f7a35a0b7faa30e6
#
_cell.length_a   1.000
_cell.length_b   1.000
_cell.length_c   1.000
_cell.angle_alpha   90.00
_cell.angle_beta   90.00
_cell.angle_gamma   90.00
#
_symmetry.space_group_name_H-M   'P 1'
#
loop_
_entity.id
_entity.type
_entity.pdbx_description
1 polymer ?
#
loop_
_entity_poly.entity_id
_entity_poly.type
_entity_poly.pdbx_seq_one_letter_code
_entity_poly.pdbx_strand_id
1 'polypeptide(L)'
;LDFLIPIGILIGVTVATQDMMQAIILALASCMILYLPRKKMTFTRYVELFFAGFADILPVLAILLASFMIKTACGEMGLSEYVINLCVPYMNAKTLAAIIFVVIAVLTFVTSSFWGIEAVAVSIVVPLAIALDANVLLALGAVVSGGVFGSHACFYSDATVLSSATCEIDNMSHAVSQFPYVLISAALAVAGFLICGIFAL
;
A
#
# COMPACT_ATOMS: atom_id res chain seq x y z
N LEU A 1 -12.72 27.03 8.75
CA LEU A 1 -13.79 26.77 7.76
C LEU A 1 -13.21 26.67 6.35
N ASP A 2 -12.30 27.55 5.97
CA ASP A 2 -11.76 27.59 4.59
C ASP A 2 -11.00 26.32 4.20
N PHE A 3 -10.32 25.65 5.14
CA PHE A 3 -9.66 24.37 4.94
C PHE A 3 -10.63 23.17 5.02
N LEU A 4 -11.63 23.25 5.90
CA LEU A 4 -12.55 22.13 6.12
C LEU A 4 -13.54 21.92 4.98
N ILE A 5 -13.94 22.99 4.28
CA ILE A 5 -14.93 22.89 3.20
C ILE A 5 -14.36 22.09 2.01
N PRO A 6 -13.18 22.41 1.44
CA PRO A 6 -12.62 21.63 0.34
C PRO A 6 -12.38 20.17 0.71
N ILE A 7 -11.91 19.90 1.92
CA ILE A 7 -11.72 18.52 2.41
C ILE A 7 -13.07 17.81 2.58
N GLY A 8 -14.05 18.48 3.15
CA GLY A 8 -15.40 17.93 3.27
C GLY A 8 -16.03 17.60 1.91
N ILE A 9 -15.82 18.44 0.90
CA ILE A 9 -16.25 18.17 -0.47
C ILE A 9 -15.48 16.99 -1.05
N LEU A 10 -14.16 16.93 -0.87
CA LEU A 10 -13.34 15.81 -1.34
C LEU A 10 -13.87 14.47 -0.79
N ILE A 11 -14.03 14.39 0.53
CA ILE A 11 -14.49 13.15 1.19
C ILE A 11 -15.95 12.85 0.79
N GLY A 12 -16.83 13.83 0.87
CA GLY A 12 -18.27 13.64 0.61
C GLY A 12 -18.54 13.19 -0.83
N VAL A 13 -17.88 13.83 -1.80
CA VAL A 13 -18.04 13.46 -3.22
C VAL A 13 -17.40 12.09 -3.48
N THR A 14 -16.21 11.79 -2.93
CA THR A 14 -15.58 10.47 -3.09
C THR A 14 -16.49 9.36 -2.58
N VAL A 15 -17.11 9.54 -1.42
CA VAL A 15 -18.01 8.54 -0.85
C VAL A 15 -19.30 8.40 -1.67
N ALA A 16 -19.84 9.50 -2.17
CA ALA A 16 -21.11 9.51 -2.92
C ALA A 16 -20.95 8.98 -4.35
N THR A 17 -19.87 9.33 -5.05
CA THR A 17 -19.67 8.99 -6.47
C THR A 17 -18.75 7.80 -6.69
N GLN A 18 -17.99 7.39 -5.68
CA GLN A 18 -16.88 6.40 -5.78
C GLN A 18 -15.83 6.79 -6.83
N ASP A 19 -15.78 8.07 -7.21
CA ASP A 19 -14.87 8.64 -8.19
C ASP A 19 -14.01 9.73 -7.53
N MET A 20 -12.75 9.38 -7.28
CA MET A 20 -11.79 10.28 -6.65
C MET A 20 -11.38 11.44 -7.56
N MET A 21 -11.38 11.25 -8.88
CA MET A 21 -11.01 12.30 -9.84
C MET A 21 -12.04 13.43 -9.83
N GLN A 22 -13.34 13.09 -9.85
CA GLN A 22 -14.40 14.08 -9.74
C GLN A 22 -14.33 14.83 -8.40
N ALA A 23 -14.05 14.12 -7.32
CA ALA A 23 -13.92 14.71 -6.00
C ALA A 23 -12.77 15.74 -5.92
N ILE A 24 -11.61 15.42 -6.50
CA ILE A 24 -10.46 16.33 -6.57
C ILE A 24 -10.80 17.58 -7.38
N ILE A 25 -11.41 17.44 -8.56
CA ILE A 25 -11.80 18.57 -9.41
C ILE A 25 -12.78 19.49 -8.67
N LEU A 26 -13.79 18.93 -8.01
CA LEU A 26 -14.76 19.72 -7.25
C LEU A 26 -14.14 20.38 -6.01
N ALA A 27 -13.23 19.71 -5.33
CA ALA A 27 -12.50 20.30 -4.20
C ALA A 27 -11.63 21.48 -4.66
N LEU A 28 -10.90 21.36 -5.76
CA LEU A 28 -10.11 22.45 -6.35
C LEU A 28 -11.01 23.59 -6.79
N ALA A 29 -12.12 23.32 -7.49
CA ALA A 29 -13.08 24.34 -7.87
C ALA A 29 -13.65 25.07 -6.63
N SER A 30 -13.92 24.35 -5.55
CA SER A 30 -14.39 24.95 -4.29
C SER A 30 -13.36 25.88 -3.67
N CYS A 31 -12.08 25.54 -3.72
CA CYS A 31 -11.00 26.44 -3.28
C CYS A 31 -11.00 27.75 -4.09
N MET A 32 -11.17 27.66 -5.41
CA MET A 32 -11.24 28.84 -6.27
C MET A 32 -12.45 29.72 -5.90
N ILE A 33 -13.63 29.14 -5.75
CA ILE A 33 -14.87 29.86 -5.40
C ILE A 33 -14.81 30.49 -4.00
N LEU A 34 -14.11 29.86 -3.06
CA LEU A 34 -14.01 30.33 -1.69
C LEU A 34 -12.96 31.44 -1.52
N TYR A 35 -11.81 31.35 -2.21
CA TYR A 35 -10.66 32.21 -1.93
C TYR A 35 -10.64 33.47 -2.81
N LEU A 36 -11.06 33.38 -4.08
CA LEU A 36 -11.04 34.52 -4.97
C LEU A 36 -12.03 35.67 -4.55
N PRO A 37 -13.33 35.39 -4.29
CA PRO A 37 -14.27 36.45 -3.91
C PRO A 37 -13.92 37.08 -2.57
N ARG A 38 -13.32 36.32 -1.67
CA ARG A 38 -12.87 36.82 -0.35
C ARG A 38 -11.54 37.56 -0.39
N LYS A 39 -10.98 37.79 -1.59
CA LYS A 39 -9.67 38.47 -1.79
C LYS A 39 -8.52 37.89 -0.96
N LYS A 40 -8.64 36.63 -0.55
CA LYS A 40 -7.57 35.92 0.16
C LYS A 40 -6.43 35.56 -0.77
N MET A 41 -6.73 35.41 -2.06
CA MET A 41 -5.79 35.02 -3.10
C MET A 41 -6.20 35.64 -4.43
N THR A 42 -5.22 36.01 -5.25
CA THR A 42 -5.46 36.42 -6.65
C THR A 42 -5.52 35.17 -7.52
N PHE A 43 -6.21 35.28 -8.67
CA PHE A 43 -6.28 34.20 -9.63
C PHE A 43 -4.88 33.74 -10.09
N THR A 44 -3.99 34.72 -10.36
CA THR A 44 -2.60 34.44 -10.74
C THR A 44 -1.90 33.60 -9.66
N ARG A 45 -2.04 34.00 -8.39
CA ARG A 45 -1.44 33.26 -7.28
C ARG A 45 -2.03 31.85 -7.10
N TYR A 46 -3.31 31.68 -7.35
CA TYR A 46 -3.96 30.36 -7.34
C TYR A 46 -3.35 29.43 -8.39
N VAL A 47 -3.19 29.92 -9.62
CA VAL A 47 -2.57 29.18 -10.74
C VAL A 47 -1.10 28.86 -10.45
N GLU A 48 -0.34 29.82 -9.93
CA GLU A 48 1.05 29.59 -9.51
C GLU A 48 1.17 28.46 -8.48
N LEU A 49 0.34 28.49 -7.44
CA LEU A 49 0.35 27.47 -6.39
C LEU A 49 -0.08 26.08 -6.93
N PHE A 50 -1.03 26.06 -7.87
CA PHE A 50 -1.43 24.83 -8.53
C PHE A 50 -0.25 24.18 -9.29
N PHE A 51 0.48 24.98 -10.10
CA PHE A 51 1.65 24.47 -10.81
C PHE A 51 2.84 24.17 -9.90
N ALA A 52 3.02 24.94 -8.82
CA ALA A 52 4.03 24.63 -7.81
C ALA A 52 3.76 23.27 -7.16
N GLY A 53 2.51 22.97 -6.79
CA GLY A 53 2.14 21.65 -6.26
C GLY A 53 2.41 20.51 -7.25
N PHE A 54 2.23 20.71 -8.54
CA PHE A 54 2.63 19.75 -9.56
C PHE A 54 4.15 19.54 -9.60
N ALA A 55 4.92 20.62 -9.53
CA ALA A 55 6.39 20.55 -9.53
C ALA A 55 6.92 19.80 -8.30
N ASP A 56 6.33 20.03 -7.13
CA ASP A 56 6.72 19.42 -5.88
C ASP A 56 6.48 17.89 -5.88
N ILE A 57 5.45 17.41 -6.60
CA ILE A 57 5.14 15.97 -6.67
C ILE A 57 5.93 15.22 -7.76
N LEU A 58 6.61 15.90 -8.68
CA LEU A 58 7.37 15.25 -9.76
C LEU A 58 8.41 14.23 -9.29
N PRO A 59 9.24 14.50 -8.26
CA PRO A 59 10.18 13.50 -7.74
C PRO A 59 9.47 12.24 -7.23
N VAL A 60 8.32 12.42 -6.56
CA VAL A 60 7.47 11.33 -6.06
C VAL A 60 6.96 10.48 -7.21
N LEU A 61 6.45 11.12 -8.27
CA LEU A 61 5.98 10.43 -9.47
C LEU A 61 7.10 9.64 -10.16
N ALA A 62 8.32 10.17 -10.19
CA ALA A 62 9.48 9.46 -10.75
C ALA A 62 9.77 8.17 -9.98
N ILE A 63 9.74 8.20 -8.64
CA ILE A 63 9.92 7.01 -7.80
C ILE A 63 8.79 6.00 -8.04
N LEU A 64 7.55 6.45 -8.11
CA LEU A 64 6.40 5.59 -8.39
C LEU A 64 6.49 4.92 -9.77
N LEU A 65 6.90 5.66 -10.79
CA LEU A 65 7.11 5.09 -12.14
C LEU A 65 8.20 4.01 -12.13
N ALA A 66 9.34 4.27 -11.46
CA ALA A 66 10.39 3.28 -11.31
C ALA A 66 9.90 2.03 -10.55
N SER A 67 9.08 2.20 -9.50
CA SER A 67 8.46 1.10 -8.76
C SER A 67 7.54 0.26 -9.64
N PHE A 68 6.74 0.89 -10.50
CA PHE A 68 5.89 0.17 -11.46
C PHE A 68 6.69 -0.61 -12.50
N MET A 69 7.84 -0.09 -12.93
CA MET A 69 8.75 -0.83 -13.83
C MET A 69 9.29 -2.09 -13.16
N ILE A 70 9.73 -2.00 -11.90
CA ILE A 70 10.19 -3.16 -11.11
C ILE A 70 9.05 -4.18 -10.95
N LYS A 71 7.86 -3.72 -10.58
CA LYS A 71 6.66 -4.56 -10.46
C LYS A 71 6.38 -5.34 -11.74
N THR A 72 6.37 -4.65 -12.89
CA THR A 72 6.10 -5.27 -14.18
C THR A 72 7.17 -6.31 -14.52
N ALA A 73 8.45 -5.98 -14.38
CA ALA A 73 9.55 -6.89 -14.63
C ALA A 73 9.48 -8.15 -13.75
N CYS A 74 9.25 -7.99 -12.44
CA CYS A 74 9.08 -9.12 -11.51
C CYS A 74 7.86 -9.97 -11.86
N GLY A 75 6.75 -9.35 -12.29
CA GLY A 75 5.55 -10.06 -12.73
C GLY A 75 5.79 -10.89 -13.99
N GLU A 76 6.43 -10.31 -15.01
CA GLU A 76 6.77 -11.01 -16.26
C GLU A 76 7.75 -12.18 -16.05
N MET A 77 8.65 -12.06 -15.09
CA MET A 77 9.55 -13.14 -14.69
C MET A 77 8.88 -14.25 -13.87
N GLY A 78 7.63 -14.10 -13.47
CA GLY A 78 6.92 -15.06 -12.61
C GLY A 78 7.52 -15.19 -11.21
N LEU A 79 8.17 -14.14 -10.70
CA LEU A 79 8.90 -14.17 -9.43
C LEU A 79 8.02 -14.64 -8.27
N SER A 80 6.79 -14.14 -8.19
CA SER A 80 5.87 -14.46 -7.10
C SER A 80 5.50 -15.94 -7.08
N GLU A 81 5.14 -16.49 -8.24
CA GLU A 81 4.80 -17.92 -8.39
C GLU A 81 6.00 -18.80 -8.07
N TYR A 82 7.17 -18.44 -8.57
CA TYR A 82 8.41 -19.19 -8.31
C TYR A 82 8.73 -19.27 -6.81
N VAL A 83 8.70 -18.14 -6.10
CA VAL A 83 9.05 -18.09 -4.68
C VAL A 83 8.01 -18.81 -3.83
N ILE A 84 6.72 -18.65 -4.10
CA ILE A 84 5.67 -19.37 -3.36
C ILE A 84 5.83 -20.88 -3.55
N ASN A 85 5.97 -21.35 -4.79
CA ASN A 85 6.14 -22.77 -5.10
C ASN A 85 7.41 -23.37 -4.47
N LEU A 86 8.49 -22.61 -4.34
CA LEU A 86 9.69 -23.02 -3.64
C LEU A 86 9.44 -23.30 -2.15
N CYS A 87 8.51 -22.56 -1.55
CA CYS A 87 8.19 -22.69 -0.12
C CYS A 87 7.16 -23.79 0.18
N VAL A 88 6.36 -24.23 -0.80
CA VAL A 88 5.32 -25.25 -0.62
C VAL A 88 5.79 -26.52 0.12
N PRO A 89 6.97 -27.12 -0.19
CA PRO A 89 7.43 -28.33 0.50
C PRO A 89 7.64 -28.17 2.01
N TYR A 90 7.79 -26.95 2.49
CA TYR A 90 8.03 -26.62 3.91
C TYR A 90 6.75 -26.25 4.67
N MET A 91 5.62 -26.22 3.97
CA MET A 91 4.33 -25.81 4.52
C MET A 91 3.54 -27.02 5.04
N ASN A 92 2.93 -26.88 6.19
CA ASN A 92 1.95 -27.80 6.75
C ASN A 92 0.78 -27.01 7.35
N ALA A 93 -0.32 -27.67 7.71
CA ALA A 93 -1.53 -27.01 8.20
C ALA A 93 -1.27 -25.98 9.32
N LYS A 94 -0.32 -26.26 10.22
CA LYS A 94 -0.01 -25.41 11.38
C LYS A 94 0.90 -24.24 11.05
N THR A 95 1.83 -24.39 10.11
CA THR A 95 2.84 -23.37 9.79
C THR A 95 2.48 -22.57 8.54
N LEU A 96 1.50 -23.01 7.78
CA LEU A 96 1.10 -22.43 6.50
C LEU A 96 0.95 -20.90 6.56
N ALA A 97 0.12 -20.40 7.47
CA ALA A 97 -0.16 -18.98 7.59
C ALA A 97 1.09 -18.17 7.94
N ALA A 98 1.93 -18.64 8.85
CA ALA A 98 3.15 -17.94 9.23
C ALA A 98 4.17 -17.89 8.08
N ILE A 99 4.35 -19.00 7.35
CA ILE A 99 5.26 -19.04 6.19
C ILE A 99 4.72 -18.14 5.08
N ILE A 100 3.43 -18.20 4.78
CA ILE A 100 2.78 -17.32 3.78
C ILE A 100 2.98 -15.86 4.14
N PHE A 101 2.74 -15.47 5.40
CA PHE A 101 2.98 -14.10 5.83
C PHE A 101 4.40 -13.64 5.52
N VAL A 102 5.43 -14.42 5.89
CA VAL A 102 6.83 -14.07 5.66
C VAL A 102 7.15 -13.99 4.16
N VAL A 103 6.71 -14.98 3.39
CA VAL A 103 6.96 -15.02 1.93
C VAL A 103 6.33 -13.83 1.22
N ILE A 104 5.06 -13.55 1.51
CA ILE A 104 4.36 -12.42 0.90
C ILE A 104 4.94 -11.09 1.37
N ALA A 105 5.32 -10.97 2.65
CA ALA A 105 5.98 -9.79 3.19
C ALA A 105 7.28 -9.47 2.45
N VAL A 106 8.13 -10.48 2.24
CA VAL A 106 9.40 -10.32 1.50
C VAL A 106 9.15 -10.01 0.02
N LEU A 107 8.23 -10.72 -0.63
CA LEU A 107 7.88 -10.47 -2.03
C LEU A 107 7.35 -9.05 -2.23
N THR A 108 6.43 -8.61 -1.39
CA THR A 108 5.88 -7.24 -1.47
C THR A 108 6.93 -6.18 -1.15
N PHE A 109 7.80 -6.45 -0.18
CA PHE A 109 8.93 -5.56 0.13
C PHE A 109 9.86 -5.37 -1.08
N VAL A 110 10.22 -6.47 -1.77
CA VAL A 110 11.13 -6.44 -2.92
C VAL A 110 10.49 -5.84 -4.17
N THR A 111 9.22 -6.11 -4.41
CA THR A 111 8.53 -5.68 -5.64
C THR A 111 7.74 -4.39 -5.49
N SER A 112 7.55 -3.89 -4.26
CA SER A 112 6.63 -2.80 -3.89
C SER A 112 5.19 -2.98 -4.39
N SER A 113 4.81 -4.20 -4.79
CA SER A 113 3.51 -4.49 -5.41
C SER A 113 2.58 -5.24 -4.46
N PHE A 114 1.74 -4.52 -3.73
CA PHE A 114 0.71 -5.13 -2.89
C PHE A 114 -0.33 -5.91 -3.71
N TRP A 115 -1.08 -5.23 -4.56
CA TRP A 115 -2.20 -5.82 -5.30
C TRP A 115 -1.81 -6.96 -6.27
N GLY A 116 -0.68 -6.81 -6.94
CA GLY A 116 -0.21 -7.83 -7.90
C GLY A 116 0.16 -9.14 -7.22
N ILE A 117 0.85 -9.05 -6.08
CA ILE A 117 1.25 -10.22 -5.31
C ILE A 117 0.05 -10.89 -4.65
N GLU A 118 -0.88 -10.11 -4.09
CA GLU A 118 -2.11 -10.65 -3.51
C GLU A 118 -2.91 -11.50 -4.51
N ALA A 119 -3.12 -10.96 -5.72
CA ALA A 119 -3.87 -11.67 -6.76
C ALA A 119 -3.24 -13.03 -7.11
N VAL A 120 -1.91 -13.09 -7.26
CA VAL A 120 -1.19 -14.34 -7.52
C VAL A 120 -1.21 -15.24 -6.29
N ALA A 121 -0.93 -14.71 -5.11
CA ALA A 121 -0.85 -15.47 -3.88
C ALA A 121 -2.18 -16.15 -3.52
N VAL A 122 -3.30 -15.44 -3.63
CA VAL A 122 -4.62 -16.00 -3.32
C VAL A 122 -4.94 -17.20 -4.21
N SER A 123 -4.60 -17.14 -5.50
CA SER A 123 -4.87 -18.23 -6.46
C SER A 123 -4.08 -19.50 -6.15
N ILE A 124 -2.94 -19.40 -5.45
CA ILE A 124 -2.11 -20.54 -5.06
C ILE A 124 -2.42 -20.98 -3.61
N VAL A 125 -2.52 -20.01 -2.70
CA VAL A 125 -2.67 -20.25 -1.26
C VAL A 125 -4.01 -20.89 -0.90
N VAL A 126 -5.11 -20.49 -1.56
CA VAL A 126 -6.43 -21.05 -1.25
C VAL A 126 -6.50 -22.55 -1.58
N PRO A 127 -6.15 -23.01 -2.79
CA PRO A 127 -6.09 -24.45 -3.07
C PRO A 127 -5.12 -25.20 -2.17
N LEU A 128 -3.97 -24.60 -1.84
CA LEU A 128 -2.99 -25.21 -0.96
C LEU A 128 -3.51 -25.36 0.48
N ALA A 129 -4.18 -24.36 1.02
CA ALA A 129 -4.80 -24.43 2.35
C ALA A 129 -5.86 -25.54 2.42
N ILE A 130 -6.67 -25.69 1.38
CA ILE A 130 -7.66 -26.78 1.27
C ILE A 130 -6.96 -28.16 1.19
N ALA A 131 -5.91 -28.27 0.39
CA ALA A 131 -5.18 -29.53 0.22
C ALA A 131 -4.45 -29.98 1.50
N LEU A 132 -4.05 -29.04 2.34
CA LEU A 132 -3.37 -29.30 3.62
C LEU A 132 -4.33 -29.40 4.81
N ASP A 133 -5.65 -29.30 4.59
CA ASP A 133 -6.66 -29.25 5.63
C ASP A 133 -6.39 -28.10 6.65
N ALA A 134 -5.90 -26.98 6.14
CA ALA A 134 -5.57 -25.80 6.94
C ALA A 134 -6.71 -24.77 6.90
N ASN A 135 -6.74 -23.88 7.90
CA ASN A 135 -7.74 -22.82 7.95
C ASN A 135 -7.51 -21.78 6.81
N VAL A 136 -8.43 -21.78 5.82
CA VAL A 136 -8.36 -20.92 4.64
C VAL A 136 -8.44 -19.44 5.02
N LEU A 137 -9.27 -19.06 6.00
CA LEU A 137 -9.39 -17.65 6.43
C LEU A 137 -8.10 -17.17 7.08
N LEU A 138 -7.44 -18.00 7.87
CA LEU A 138 -6.16 -17.68 8.47
C LEU A 138 -5.07 -17.50 7.40
N ALA A 139 -5.06 -18.39 6.39
CA ALA A 139 -4.13 -18.30 5.27
C ALA A 139 -4.35 -17.04 4.43
N LEU A 140 -5.59 -16.66 4.14
CA LEU A 140 -5.93 -15.40 3.48
C LEU A 140 -5.54 -14.17 4.33
N GLY A 141 -5.81 -14.22 5.63
CA GLY A 141 -5.35 -13.19 6.56
C GLY A 141 -3.84 -13.00 6.54
N ALA A 142 -3.08 -14.09 6.39
CA ALA A 142 -1.63 -14.04 6.27
C ALA A 142 -1.16 -13.40 4.95
N VAL A 143 -1.84 -13.68 3.82
CA VAL A 143 -1.56 -13.04 2.53
C VAL A 143 -1.75 -11.53 2.64
N VAL A 144 -2.91 -11.08 3.10
CA VAL A 144 -3.22 -9.65 3.23
C VAL A 144 -2.27 -8.96 4.20
N SER A 145 -2.06 -9.54 5.38
CA SER A 145 -1.16 -8.96 6.38
C SER A 145 0.29 -8.89 5.91
N GLY A 146 0.78 -9.92 5.20
CA GLY A 146 2.11 -9.93 4.61
C GLY A 146 2.27 -8.86 3.52
N GLY A 147 1.26 -8.70 2.67
CA GLY A 147 1.23 -7.67 1.65
C GLY A 147 1.23 -6.25 2.24
N VAL A 148 0.38 -5.99 3.22
CA VAL A 148 0.35 -4.70 3.94
C VAL A 148 1.69 -4.42 4.60
N PHE A 149 2.26 -5.39 5.34
CA PHE A 149 3.58 -5.25 5.95
C PHE A 149 4.65 -4.91 4.92
N GLY A 150 4.73 -5.68 3.83
CA GLY A 150 5.75 -5.49 2.79
C GLY A 150 5.64 -4.11 2.13
N SER A 151 4.41 -3.64 1.84
CA SER A 151 4.16 -2.31 1.30
C SER A 151 4.61 -1.20 2.26
N HIS A 152 4.29 -1.31 3.55
CA HIS A 152 4.71 -0.30 4.54
C HIS A 152 6.21 -0.37 4.88
N ALA A 153 6.84 -1.53 4.81
CA ALA A 153 8.27 -1.68 5.06
C ALA A 153 9.13 -1.24 3.88
N CYS A 154 8.60 -1.29 2.66
CA CYS A 154 9.33 -0.98 1.43
C CYS A 154 9.64 0.51 1.31
N PHE A 155 10.90 0.84 1.01
CA PHE A 155 11.40 2.22 0.94
C PHE A 155 10.89 3.02 -0.27
N TYR A 156 10.42 2.34 -1.31
CA TYR A 156 9.94 2.92 -2.57
C TYR A 156 8.52 2.50 -2.94
N SER A 157 7.77 1.93 -2.00
CA SER A 157 6.35 1.67 -2.22
C SER A 157 5.55 2.96 -2.29
N ASP A 158 4.41 2.89 -2.96
CA ASP A 158 3.44 3.99 -3.05
C ASP A 158 3.02 4.48 -1.65
N ALA A 159 2.79 3.57 -0.71
CA ALA A 159 2.40 3.91 0.66
C ALA A 159 3.47 4.77 1.36
N THR A 160 4.75 4.36 1.31
CA THR A 160 5.85 5.06 1.96
C THR A 160 6.16 6.40 1.28
N VAL A 161 6.21 6.40 -0.06
CA VAL A 161 6.56 7.58 -0.85
C VAL A 161 5.48 8.66 -0.75
N LEU A 162 4.20 8.30 -0.87
CA LEU A 162 3.10 9.26 -0.76
C LEU A 162 2.95 9.79 0.67
N SER A 163 3.14 8.95 1.68
CA SER A 163 3.09 9.39 3.08
C SER A 163 4.20 10.39 3.40
N SER A 164 5.44 10.12 2.98
CA SER A 164 6.56 11.03 3.20
C SER A 164 6.38 12.36 2.48
N ALA A 165 5.92 12.32 1.22
CA ALA A 165 5.64 13.51 0.44
C ALA A 165 4.52 14.37 1.05
N THR A 166 3.44 13.74 1.51
CA THR A 166 2.32 14.44 2.15
C THR A 166 2.71 15.10 3.47
N CYS A 167 3.63 14.48 4.21
CA CYS A 167 4.15 15.00 5.48
C CYS A 167 5.34 15.97 5.28
N GLU A 168 5.76 16.24 4.04
CA GLU A 168 6.91 17.09 3.71
C GLU A 168 8.20 16.64 4.40
N ILE A 169 8.40 15.31 4.51
CA ILE A 169 9.61 14.71 5.09
C ILE A 169 10.36 13.92 4.01
N ASP A 170 11.67 13.81 4.20
CA ASP A 170 12.50 13.00 3.33
C ASP A 170 12.08 11.52 3.37
N ASN A 171 11.88 10.92 2.19
CA ASN A 171 11.38 9.56 2.06
C ASN A 171 12.27 8.52 2.76
N MET A 172 13.59 8.66 2.63
CA MET A 172 14.53 7.72 3.27
C MET A 172 14.53 7.89 4.79
N SER A 173 14.46 9.12 5.30
CA SER A 173 14.35 9.41 6.73
C SER A 173 13.07 8.83 7.32
N HIS A 174 11.94 8.94 6.60
CA HIS A 174 10.67 8.31 7.00
C HIS A 174 10.81 6.78 7.04
N ALA A 175 11.26 6.17 5.96
CA ALA A 175 11.39 4.73 5.85
C ALA A 175 12.31 4.12 6.92
N VAL A 176 13.49 4.72 7.14
CA VAL A 176 14.46 4.26 8.15
C VAL A 176 13.90 4.40 9.57
N SER A 177 13.19 5.49 9.87
CA SER A 177 12.59 5.68 11.20
C SER A 177 11.44 4.72 11.48
N GLN A 178 10.69 4.33 10.45
CA GLN A 178 9.57 3.39 10.55
C GLN A 178 10.04 1.93 10.66
N PHE A 179 11.17 1.59 10.04
CA PHE A 179 11.62 0.21 9.85
C PHE A 179 11.71 -0.62 11.14
N PRO A 180 12.26 -0.13 12.27
CA PRO A 180 12.28 -0.90 13.52
C PRO A 180 10.90 -1.28 14.04
N TYR A 181 9.93 -0.39 13.90
CA TYR A 181 8.55 -0.63 14.36
C TYR A 181 7.83 -1.68 13.53
N VAL A 182 8.01 -1.64 12.21
CA VAL A 182 7.43 -2.67 11.33
C VAL A 182 8.08 -4.02 11.56
N LEU A 183 9.38 -4.11 11.86
CA LEU A 183 10.02 -5.38 12.21
C LEU A 183 9.47 -5.99 13.50
N ILE A 184 9.23 -5.17 14.53
CA ILE A 184 8.58 -5.63 15.77
C ILE A 184 7.18 -6.15 15.46
N SER A 185 6.40 -5.41 14.66
CA SER A 185 5.05 -5.81 14.25
C SER A 185 5.08 -7.11 13.45
N ALA A 186 6.06 -7.30 12.56
CA ALA A 186 6.24 -8.55 11.81
C ALA A 186 6.52 -9.74 12.73
N ALA A 187 7.41 -9.58 13.71
CA ALA A 187 7.72 -10.63 14.67
C ALA A 187 6.48 -11.05 15.47
N LEU A 188 5.69 -10.07 15.92
CA LEU A 188 4.42 -10.32 16.61
C LEU A 188 3.39 -10.99 15.69
N ALA A 189 3.31 -10.59 14.43
CA ALA A 189 2.41 -11.21 13.44
C ALA A 189 2.79 -12.66 13.19
N VAL A 190 4.08 -12.96 12.97
CA VAL A 190 4.56 -14.35 12.79
C VAL A 190 4.21 -15.21 14.01
N ALA A 191 4.48 -14.70 15.22
CA ALA A 191 4.12 -15.41 16.45
C ALA A 191 2.59 -15.62 16.54
N GLY A 192 1.79 -14.61 16.21
CA GLY A 192 0.34 -14.71 16.17
C GLY A 192 -0.16 -15.75 15.17
N PHE A 193 0.36 -15.76 13.95
CA PHE A 193 -0.01 -16.75 12.92
C PHE A 193 0.43 -18.19 13.31
N LEU A 194 1.57 -18.36 13.96
CA LEU A 194 1.98 -19.66 14.48
C LEU A 194 1.04 -20.15 15.58
N ILE A 195 0.70 -19.29 16.55
CA ILE A 195 -0.24 -19.61 17.64
C ILE A 195 -1.61 -19.95 17.04
N CYS A 196 -2.16 -19.09 16.19
CA CYS A 196 -3.45 -19.34 15.56
C CYS A 196 -3.43 -20.61 14.69
N GLY A 197 -2.35 -20.89 13.98
CA GLY A 197 -2.21 -22.10 13.18
C GLY A 197 -2.20 -23.39 14.01
N ILE A 198 -1.79 -23.32 15.28
CA ILE A 198 -1.85 -24.47 16.20
C ILE A 198 -3.26 -24.68 16.76
N PHE A 199 -3.99 -23.59 17.05
CA PHE A 199 -5.30 -23.63 17.71
C PHE A 199 -6.49 -23.59 16.75
N ALA A 200 -6.30 -23.21 15.49
CA ALA A 200 -7.36 -23.06 14.47
C ALA A 200 -7.60 -24.30 13.59
N LEU A 201 -7.03 -25.43 13.99
CA LEU A 201 -7.23 -26.75 13.36
C LEU A 201 -8.49 -27.42 13.89
#